data_661ecca8b5a460509bb5103d2df8769a
#
_entry.id   661ecca8b5a460509bb5103d2df8769a
#
_cell.length_a   1.000
_cell.length_b   1.000
_cell.length_c   1.000
_cell.angle_alpha   90.00
_cell.angle_beta   90.00
_cell.angle_gamma   90.00
#
_symmetry.space_group_name_H-M   'P 1'
#
loop_
_entity.id
_entity.type
_entity.pdbx_description
1 polymer ?
#
loop_
_entity_poly.entity_id
_entity_poly.type
_entity_poly.pdbx_seq_one_letter_code
_entity_poly.pdbx_strand_id
1 'polypeptide(L)'
;MSRLDIMTPSHAQTVIDGLYRDVERRIAASPPGLCPVDLAKSFLDLCHAQTCGKCVPCRIGLGQLSELMEQVLEGEATMETISIIERVARVIVNSADCAIGRDAARLVLDGVQGFRDDYEEHILRHRCLGGMREPVPCVALCPAGVDIPGYLVLIKYGRYADAVRLIRKDNPFPSACAYICEHPCEARCRRNMIDDAVNIRGLKRYAVDNAGYVPQPDCAEPTGKKVAVIGGGPSGLSAAYYLALMGHKVTVYEKCAKLGGMLRYGIPNYRLPREVLDAEIASMLALGIDVHVNVNVGDDVTFDELRQQNDALYIALGAHTDKKTGIEGEDAEGVISAVEMLREIGDIGGANVAMDVCRSAVRLGARKVSCVYRRRQEDMTALPEEVEGAVAEGVELVTLQAPVRIETDANGHAVALWTQPQIIGEMDKKGRPAPEKAKRSEKRIAADVVVVAIGQGVETHGFE
;
A
#
# COMPACT_ATOMS: atom_id res chain seq x y z
N MET A 1 69.79 -10.88 18.22
CA MET A 1 68.40 -11.16 18.66
C MET A 1 67.50 -10.11 18.03
N SER A 2 66.73 -10.47 17.08
CA SER A 2 65.77 -9.54 16.51
C SER A 2 64.62 -9.37 17.49
N ARG A 3 64.39 -8.14 17.96
CA ARG A 3 63.18 -7.80 18.72
C ARG A 3 62.03 -7.84 17.73
N LEU A 4 61.11 -8.76 17.91
CA LEU A 4 59.82 -8.74 17.29
C LEU A 4 59.06 -7.54 17.91
N ASP A 5 58.90 -6.46 17.13
CA ASP A 5 57.99 -5.38 17.48
C ASP A 5 56.54 -5.90 17.32
N ILE A 6 55.98 -6.40 18.40
CA ILE A 6 54.55 -6.74 18.46
C ILE A 6 53.80 -5.41 18.64
N MET A 7 53.31 -4.88 17.54
CA MET A 7 52.41 -3.71 17.57
C MET A 7 51.02 -4.17 18.09
N THR A 8 50.82 -4.02 19.39
CA THR A 8 49.44 -4.14 19.94
C THR A 8 48.69 -2.86 19.64
N PRO A 9 47.49 -2.95 19.06
CA PRO A 9 46.67 -1.77 18.83
C PRO A 9 46.36 -1.07 20.15
N SER A 10 46.34 0.26 20.12
CA SER A 10 45.97 1.04 21.31
C SER A 10 44.51 0.76 21.68
N HIS A 11 44.13 0.95 22.94
CA HIS A 11 42.70 0.81 23.36
C HIS A 11 41.76 1.65 22.48
N ALA A 12 42.16 2.87 22.16
CA ALA A 12 41.41 3.74 21.27
C ALA A 12 41.23 3.15 19.88
N GLN A 13 42.24 2.48 19.31
CA GLN A 13 42.13 1.80 18.00
C GLN A 13 41.18 0.61 18.07
N THR A 14 41.25 -0.19 19.13
CA THR A 14 40.35 -1.33 19.32
C THR A 14 38.87 -0.90 19.42
N VAL A 15 38.60 0.21 20.11
CA VAL A 15 37.25 0.80 20.22
C VAL A 15 36.76 1.26 18.85
N ILE A 16 37.55 2.01 18.11
CA ILE A 16 37.20 2.52 16.79
C ILE A 16 36.95 1.39 15.78
N ASP A 17 37.81 0.37 15.77
CA ASP A 17 37.63 -0.81 14.91
C ASP A 17 36.33 -1.57 15.24
N GLY A 18 35.91 -1.56 16.51
CA GLY A 18 34.61 -2.07 16.95
C GLY A 18 33.43 -1.26 16.38
N LEU A 19 33.50 0.06 16.52
CA LEU A 19 32.48 0.99 16.04
C LEU A 19 32.33 0.95 14.51
N TYR A 20 33.44 0.85 13.76
CA TYR A 20 33.37 0.68 12.31
C TYR A 20 32.68 -0.64 11.92
N ARG A 21 32.96 -1.75 12.57
CA ARG A 21 32.28 -3.02 12.33
C ARG A 21 30.79 -2.92 12.63
N ASP A 22 30.38 -2.19 13.64
CA ASP A 22 28.98 -1.99 13.97
C ASP A 22 28.27 -1.10 12.93
N VAL A 23 28.96 -0.07 12.42
CA VAL A 23 28.46 0.75 11.29
C VAL A 23 28.35 -0.08 10.01
N GLU A 24 29.36 -0.89 9.67
CA GLU A 24 29.30 -1.79 8.50
C GLU A 24 28.13 -2.77 8.59
N ARG A 25 27.89 -3.37 9.78
CA ARG A 25 26.72 -4.23 10.02
C ARG A 25 25.42 -3.46 9.87
N ARG A 26 25.35 -2.23 10.36
CA ARG A 26 24.18 -1.37 10.24
C ARG A 26 23.91 -1.02 8.77
N ILE A 27 24.94 -0.66 8.00
CA ILE A 27 24.82 -0.39 6.56
C ILE A 27 24.34 -1.64 5.82
N ALA A 28 24.93 -2.81 6.09
CA ALA A 28 24.54 -4.07 5.46
C ALA A 28 23.11 -4.50 5.79
N ALA A 29 22.64 -4.21 7.02
CA ALA A 29 21.27 -4.51 7.48
C ALA A 29 20.25 -3.43 7.12
N SER A 30 20.70 -2.24 6.68
CA SER A 30 19.82 -1.11 6.38
C SER A 30 19.27 -1.18 4.96
N PRO A 31 18.05 -0.65 4.71
CA PRO A 31 17.54 -0.51 3.37
C PRO A 31 18.42 0.40 2.52
N PRO A 32 18.36 0.23 1.17
CA PRO A 32 18.86 1.25 0.27
C PRO A 32 18.25 2.62 0.64
N GLY A 33 19.01 3.69 0.50
CA GLY A 33 18.55 5.03 0.84
C GLY A 33 18.89 5.50 2.24
N LEU A 34 19.89 4.92 2.86
CA LEU A 34 20.41 5.42 4.12
C LEU A 34 20.92 6.86 3.96
N CYS A 35 20.49 7.77 4.86
CA CYS A 35 20.94 9.15 4.83
C CYS A 35 22.41 9.24 5.24
N PRO A 36 23.32 9.73 4.38
CA PRO A 36 24.75 9.84 4.72
C PRO A 36 25.01 10.87 5.83
N VAL A 37 24.18 11.90 5.96
CA VAL A 37 24.27 12.91 7.02
C VAL A 37 23.95 12.29 8.37
N ASP A 38 22.84 11.54 8.49
CA ASP A 38 22.44 10.85 9.71
C ASP A 38 23.44 9.75 10.10
N LEU A 39 23.97 9.02 9.11
CA LEU A 39 24.99 8.01 9.35
C LEU A 39 26.27 8.63 9.94
N ALA A 40 26.75 9.72 9.36
CA ALA A 40 27.94 10.40 9.83
C ALA A 40 27.74 10.98 11.24
N LYS A 41 26.56 11.57 11.51
CA LYS A 41 26.19 12.07 12.84
C LYS A 41 26.10 10.94 13.87
N SER A 42 25.41 9.85 13.53
CA SER A 42 25.27 8.69 14.44
C SER A 42 26.63 8.12 14.84
N PHE A 43 27.56 8.00 13.89
CA PHE A 43 28.95 7.54 14.20
C PHE A 43 29.70 8.54 15.05
N LEU A 44 29.58 9.83 14.75
CA LEU A 44 30.18 10.90 15.54
C LEU A 44 29.74 10.85 17.01
N ASP A 45 28.43 10.68 17.26
CA ASP A 45 27.85 10.60 18.60
C ASP A 45 28.31 9.35 19.36
N LEU A 46 28.39 8.20 18.68
CA LEU A 46 28.93 6.97 19.25
C LEU A 46 30.40 7.15 19.66
N CYS A 47 31.21 7.80 18.82
CA CYS A 47 32.59 8.11 19.12
C CYS A 47 32.69 9.13 20.27
N HIS A 48 31.87 10.17 20.27
CA HIS A 48 31.85 11.19 21.32
C HIS A 48 31.54 10.58 22.68
N ALA A 49 30.61 9.64 22.76
CA ALA A 49 30.29 8.90 23.98
C ALA A 49 31.47 8.05 24.51
N GLN A 50 32.44 7.66 23.66
CA GLN A 50 33.61 6.87 24.02
C GLN A 50 34.83 7.72 24.31
N THR A 51 34.74 9.06 24.29
CA THR A 51 35.88 9.93 24.52
C THR A 51 36.32 9.92 25.97
N CYS A 52 37.66 10.00 26.21
CA CYS A 52 38.22 10.10 27.56
C CYS A 52 38.18 11.54 28.12
N GLY A 53 37.75 12.55 27.32
CA GLY A 53 37.68 13.96 27.70
C GLY A 53 39.02 14.69 27.90
N LYS A 54 40.15 14.04 27.60
CA LYS A 54 41.49 14.59 27.86
C LYS A 54 41.84 15.76 26.94
N CYS A 55 41.71 15.59 25.62
CA CYS A 55 42.09 16.61 24.66
C CYS A 55 40.91 17.52 24.30
N VAL A 56 41.20 18.79 24.00
CA VAL A 56 40.20 19.82 23.64
C VAL A 56 39.42 19.45 22.39
N PRO A 57 40.03 18.92 21.31
CA PRO A 57 39.30 18.52 20.11
C PRO A 57 38.17 17.53 20.38
N CYS A 58 38.37 16.53 21.25
CA CYS A 58 37.29 15.62 21.62
C CYS A 58 36.28 16.28 22.57
N ARG A 59 36.78 16.92 23.65
CA ARG A 59 35.93 17.43 24.74
C ARG A 59 34.95 18.53 24.28
N ILE A 60 35.39 19.39 23.37
CA ILE A 60 34.60 20.54 22.88
C ILE A 60 34.25 20.36 21.41
N GLY A 61 35.22 20.02 20.56
CA GLY A 61 35.08 20.02 19.13
C GLY A 61 34.07 18.99 18.60
N LEU A 62 34.05 17.76 19.16
CA LEU A 62 33.06 16.76 18.72
C LEU A 62 31.63 17.16 19.11
N GLY A 63 31.43 17.78 20.28
CA GLY A 63 30.11 18.29 20.66
C GLY A 63 29.63 19.39 19.73
N GLN A 64 30.49 20.38 19.41
CA GLN A 64 30.16 21.42 18.44
C GLN A 64 29.87 20.84 17.04
N LEU A 65 30.67 19.85 16.61
CA LEU A 65 30.43 19.19 15.31
C LEU A 65 29.14 18.44 15.29
N SER A 66 28.75 17.75 16.38
CA SER A 66 27.46 17.06 16.50
C SER A 66 26.30 18.04 16.46
N GLU A 67 26.38 19.18 17.12
CA GLU A 67 25.38 20.23 17.10
C GLU A 67 25.16 20.81 15.68
N LEU A 68 26.25 21.08 14.95
CA LEU A 68 26.19 21.55 13.56
C LEU A 68 25.57 20.50 12.63
N MET A 69 25.86 19.22 12.84
CA MET A 69 25.25 18.12 12.09
C MET A 69 23.75 17.98 12.39
N GLU A 70 23.34 18.21 13.65
CA GLU A 70 21.91 18.24 14.03
C GLU A 70 21.17 19.34 13.30
N GLN A 71 21.73 20.56 13.29
CA GLN A 71 21.13 21.69 12.54
C GLN A 71 20.93 21.38 11.05
N VAL A 72 21.84 20.61 10.43
CA VAL A 72 21.66 20.16 9.04
C VAL A 72 20.48 19.20 8.92
N LEU A 73 20.34 18.23 9.83
CA LEU A 73 19.26 17.23 9.81
C LEU A 73 17.89 17.85 10.09
N GLU A 74 17.84 18.86 10.97
CA GLU A 74 16.61 19.57 11.31
C GLU A 74 16.23 20.65 10.30
N GLY A 75 17.13 20.95 9.34
CA GLY A 75 16.91 21.98 8.31
C GLY A 75 17.07 23.42 8.83
N GLU A 76 17.69 23.61 9.98
CA GLU A 76 17.98 24.93 10.59
C GLU A 76 19.31 25.51 10.13
N ALA A 77 20.16 24.69 9.49
CA ALA A 77 21.47 25.08 8.99
C ALA A 77 21.38 25.99 7.74
N THR A 78 22.46 26.73 7.50
CA THR A 78 22.66 27.53 6.28
C THR A 78 23.76 26.93 5.41
N MET A 79 23.90 27.36 4.17
CA MET A 79 24.98 26.91 3.28
C MET A 79 26.37 27.22 3.86
N GLU A 80 26.52 28.27 4.70
CA GLU A 80 27.76 28.58 5.42
C GLU A 80 28.09 27.52 6.47
N THR A 81 27.06 26.88 7.08
CA THR A 81 27.21 25.82 8.07
C THR A 81 28.04 24.66 7.54
N ILE A 82 27.89 24.29 6.27
CA ILE A 82 28.71 23.23 5.64
C ILE A 82 30.19 23.58 5.68
N SER A 83 30.55 24.83 5.39
CA SER A 83 31.94 25.30 5.43
C SER A 83 32.49 25.34 6.86
N ILE A 84 31.62 25.57 7.85
CA ILE A 84 31.99 25.53 9.27
C ILE A 84 32.22 24.07 9.67
N ILE A 85 31.35 23.14 9.31
CA ILE A 85 31.53 21.69 9.56
C ILE A 85 32.86 21.20 9.00
N GLU A 86 33.17 21.52 7.73
CA GLU A 86 34.46 21.13 7.11
C GLU A 86 35.66 21.68 7.88
N ARG A 87 35.63 22.93 8.29
CA ARG A 87 36.75 23.55 9.07
C ARG A 87 36.92 22.90 10.44
N VAL A 88 35.81 22.73 11.18
CA VAL A 88 35.84 22.13 12.53
C VAL A 88 36.29 20.67 12.43
N ALA A 89 35.74 19.89 11.52
CA ALA A 89 36.16 18.50 11.32
C ALA A 89 37.62 18.39 10.95
N ARG A 90 38.16 19.24 10.06
CA ARG A 90 39.56 19.26 9.65
C ARG A 90 40.49 19.64 10.80
N VAL A 91 40.09 20.58 11.65
CA VAL A 91 40.87 20.94 12.86
C VAL A 91 40.93 19.74 13.81
N ILE A 92 39.83 19.07 14.06
CA ILE A 92 39.77 17.89 14.95
C ILE A 92 40.62 16.75 14.41
N VAL A 93 40.50 16.43 13.12
CA VAL A 93 41.32 15.38 12.45
C VAL A 93 42.81 15.61 12.66
N ASN A 94 43.25 16.87 12.58
CA ASN A 94 44.67 17.21 12.66
C ASN A 94 45.19 17.43 14.11
N SER A 95 44.30 17.59 15.09
CA SER A 95 44.71 17.98 16.47
C SER A 95 44.24 16.98 17.55
N ALA A 96 43.40 15.98 17.21
CA ALA A 96 43.01 14.97 18.19
C ALA A 96 44.17 14.00 18.53
N ASP A 97 44.36 13.73 19.82
CA ASP A 97 45.46 12.92 20.34
C ASP A 97 45.31 11.42 20.00
N CYS A 98 44.10 10.94 19.68
CA CYS A 98 43.87 9.51 19.48
C CYS A 98 42.90 9.22 18.32
N ALA A 99 42.75 7.96 17.95
CA ALA A 99 41.91 7.51 16.85
C ALA A 99 40.42 7.91 17.03
N ILE A 100 39.88 7.85 18.26
CA ILE A 100 38.45 8.13 18.50
C ILE A 100 38.04 9.51 17.98
N GLY A 101 38.74 10.57 18.42
CA GLY A 101 38.43 11.94 17.98
C GLY A 101 38.75 12.18 16.50
N ARG A 102 39.88 11.63 16.03
CA ARG A 102 40.32 11.80 14.65
C ARG A 102 39.35 11.13 13.65
N ASP A 103 38.97 9.88 13.91
CA ASP A 103 38.17 9.10 12.97
C ASP A 103 36.71 9.52 13.03
N ALA A 104 36.19 9.96 14.19
CA ALA A 104 34.88 10.58 14.30
C ALA A 104 34.73 11.80 13.37
N ALA A 105 35.70 12.73 13.45
CA ALA A 105 35.68 13.92 12.61
C ALA A 105 36.02 13.62 11.14
N ARG A 106 36.83 12.59 10.86
CA ARG A 106 37.17 12.17 9.50
C ARG A 106 35.94 11.67 8.76
N LEU A 107 35.10 10.80 9.39
CA LEU A 107 33.89 10.29 8.74
C LEU A 107 32.94 11.43 8.41
N VAL A 108 32.79 12.45 9.25
CA VAL A 108 32.00 13.65 8.95
C VAL A 108 32.59 14.40 7.77
N LEU A 109 33.90 14.61 7.73
CA LEU A 109 34.59 15.32 6.65
C LEU A 109 34.43 14.57 5.31
N ASP A 110 34.64 13.25 5.31
CA ASP A 110 34.46 12.39 4.15
C ASP A 110 32.98 12.38 3.70
N GLY A 111 32.03 12.40 4.65
CA GLY A 111 30.61 12.53 4.39
C GLY A 111 30.25 13.83 3.66
N VAL A 112 30.72 14.99 4.18
CA VAL A 112 30.47 16.28 3.54
C VAL A 112 31.11 16.36 2.15
N GLN A 113 32.31 15.78 1.96
CA GLN A 113 33.00 15.82 0.66
C GLN A 113 32.42 14.85 -0.36
N GLY A 114 32.01 13.65 0.08
CA GLY A 114 31.50 12.61 -0.80
C GLY A 114 30.00 12.71 -1.11
N PHE A 115 29.22 13.34 -0.24
CA PHE A 115 27.76 13.41 -0.33
C PHE A 115 27.25 14.84 -0.16
N ARG A 116 27.96 15.80 -0.72
CA ARG A 116 27.65 17.24 -0.56
C ARG A 116 26.22 17.56 -0.95
N ASP A 117 25.72 16.98 -2.03
CA ASP A 117 24.36 17.18 -2.51
C ASP A 117 23.30 16.78 -1.46
N ASP A 118 23.57 15.75 -0.64
CA ASP A 118 22.67 15.34 0.44
C ASP A 118 22.61 16.40 1.55
N TYR A 119 23.77 16.99 1.93
CA TYR A 119 23.80 18.10 2.90
C TYR A 119 23.07 19.34 2.38
N GLU A 120 23.26 19.70 1.12
CA GLU A 120 22.61 20.84 0.48
C GLU A 120 21.10 20.65 0.38
N GLU A 121 20.61 19.44 0.04
CA GLU A 121 19.17 19.15 -0.02
C GLU A 121 18.50 19.19 1.37
N HIS A 122 19.19 18.74 2.42
CA HIS A 122 18.69 18.90 3.80
C HIS A 122 18.51 20.38 4.16
N ILE A 123 19.46 21.24 3.77
CA ILE A 123 19.44 22.67 4.09
C ILE A 123 18.43 23.44 3.22
N LEU A 124 18.45 23.19 1.90
CA LEU A 124 17.66 24.00 0.95
C LEU A 124 16.22 23.56 0.83
N ARG A 125 15.95 22.26 0.98
CA ARG A 125 14.65 21.66 0.70
C ARG A 125 14.08 20.80 1.81
N HIS A 126 14.76 20.71 2.93
CA HIS A 126 14.37 19.94 4.12
C HIS A 126 14.03 18.48 3.78
N ARG A 127 14.83 17.83 2.93
CA ARG A 127 14.62 16.45 2.48
C ARG A 127 15.93 15.70 2.30
N CYS A 128 15.83 14.36 2.42
CA CYS A 128 16.94 13.45 2.20
C CYS A 128 16.91 12.88 0.77
N LEU A 129 18.03 12.99 0.02
CA LEU A 129 18.15 12.40 -1.33
C LEU A 129 18.17 10.87 -1.31
N GLY A 130 18.73 10.26 -0.28
CA GLY A 130 18.79 8.82 -0.14
C GLY A 130 17.42 8.16 -0.15
N GLY A 131 16.44 8.76 0.55
CA GLY A 131 15.04 8.31 0.55
C GLY A 131 14.31 8.46 -0.78
N MET A 132 14.83 9.25 -1.72
CA MET A 132 14.21 9.50 -3.02
C MET A 132 14.76 8.62 -4.14
N ARG A 133 16.00 8.14 -4.03
CA ARG A 133 16.66 7.38 -5.09
C ARG A 133 16.26 5.90 -5.09
N GLU A 134 16.04 5.33 -3.91
CA GLU A 134 15.68 3.91 -3.75
C GLU A 134 14.63 3.75 -2.66
N PRO A 135 13.35 3.69 -3.03
CA PRO A 135 12.28 3.54 -2.04
C PRO A 135 12.44 2.22 -1.26
N VAL A 136 12.18 2.27 0.04
CA VAL A 136 12.15 1.07 0.88
C VAL A 136 11.13 0.06 0.37
N PRO A 137 11.33 -1.26 0.57
CA PRO A 137 10.47 -2.30 -0.02
C PRO A 137 8.98 -2.11 0.22
N CYS A 138 8.58 -1.61 1.40
CA CYS A 138 7.18 -1.36 1.70
C CYS A 138 6.57 -0.23 0.83
N VAL A 139 7.34 0.82 0.52
CA VAL A 139 6.92 1.89 -0.39
C VAL A 139 6.92 1.40 -1.83
N ALA A 140 8.00 0.70 -2.25
CA ALA A 140 8.13 0.18 -3.61
C ALA A 140 7.04 -0.81 -4.00
N LEU A 141 6.54 -1.60 -3.03
CA LEU A 141 5.45 -2.56 -3.25
C LEU A 141 4.06 -1.97 -3.06
N CYS A 142 3.95 -0.76 -2.50
CA CYS A 142 2.67 -0.08 -2.41
C CYS A 142 2.26 0.40 -3.81
N PRO A 143 1.11 -0.05 -4.37
CA PRO A 143 0.68 0.38 -5.70
C PRO A 143 0.48 1.91 -5.82
N ALA A 144 0.18 2.58 -4.69
CA ALA A 144 0.03 4.03 -4.63
C ALA A 144 1.33 4.76 -4.23
N GLY A 145 2.42 4.05 -3.94
CA GLY A 145 3.70 4.64 -3.56
C GLY A 145 3.68 5.46 -2.26
N VAL A 146 2.73 5.17 -1.35
CA VAL A 146 2.54 5.94 -0.10
C VAL A 146 3.79 5.90 0.76
N ASP A 147 4.17 7.04 1.33
CA ASP A 147 5.27 7.14 2.30
C ASP A 147 4.91 6.42 3.61
N ILE A 148 5.14 5.10 3.61
CA ILE A 148 4.83 4.22 4.76
C ILE A 148 5.70 4.55 5.98
N PRO A 149 7.03 4.67 5.88
CA PRO A 149 7.86 5.04 7.03
C PRO A 149 7.44 6.37 7.64
N GLY A 150 7.14 7.37 6.81
CA GLY A 150 6.73 8.71 7.26
C GLY A 150 5.46 8.66 8.11
N TYR A 151 4.39 8.05 7.62
CA TYR A 151 3.15 8.01 8.41
C TYR A 151 3.27 7.10 9.66
N LEU A 152 4.10 6.05 9.63
CA LEU A 152 4.33 5.23 10.82
C LEU A 152 5.06 6.01 11.93
N VAL A 153 5.99 6.87 11.56
CA VAL A 153 6.65 7.79 12.51
C VAL A 153 5.63 8.76 13.11
N LEU A 154 4.76 9.35 12.29
CA LEU A 154 3.70 10.24 12.78
C LEU A 154 2.75 9.52 13.75
N ILE A 155 2.39 8.28 13.47
CA ILE A 155 1.58 7.43 14.36
C ILE A 155 2.31 7.21 15.70
N LYS A 156 3.61 6.90 15.67
CA LYS A 156 4.43 6.72 16.88
C LYS A 156 4.36 7.93 17.82
N TYR A 157 4.27 9.12 17.26
CA TYR A 157 4.18 10.38 18.03
C TYR A 157 2.74 10.83 18.30
N GLY A 158 1.73 10.00 18.02
CA GLY A 158 0.31 10.33 18.25
C GLY A 158 -0.26 11.36 17.27
N ARG A 159 0.46 11.68 16.18
CA ARG A 159 0.08 12.66 15.16
C ARG A 159 -0.78 12.03 14.06
N TYR A 160 -1.94 11.45 14.44
CA TYR A 160 -2.78 10.65 13.54
C TYR A 160 -3.36 11.47 12.37
N ALA A 161 -3.78 12.71 12.62
CA ALA A 161 -4.27 13.60 11.58
C ALA A 161 -3.21 13.89 10.51
N ASP A 162 -1.95 14.11 10.93
CA ASP A 162 -0.84 14.33 10.01
C ASP A 162 -0.47 13.05 9.25
N ALA A 163 -0.57 11.89 9.89
CA ALA A 163 -0.38 10.61 9.22
C ALA A 163 -1.42 10.40 8.10
N VAL A 164 -2.70 10.70 8.35
CA VAL A 164 -3.76 10.64 7.33
C VAL A 164 -3.52 11.67 6.22
N ARG A 165 -3.08 12.88 6.57
CA ARG A 165 -2.74 13.91 5.58
C ARG A 165 -1.58 13.46 4.67
N LEU A 166 -0.55 12.84 5.25
CA LEU A 166 0.58 12.29 4.49
C LEU A 166 0.13 11.16 3.54
N ILE A 167 -0.74 10.26 4.00
CA ILE A 167 -1.30 9.19 3.16
C ILE A 167 -2.11 9.77 2.00
N ARG A 168 -2.94 10.81 2.24
CA ARG A 168 -3.78 11.46 1.20
C ARG A 168 -2.99 12.09 0.07
N LYS A 169 -1.72 12.43 0.29
CA LYS A 169 -0.85 12.96 -0.77
C LYS A 169 -0.78 11.99 -1.97
N ASP A 170 -0.70 10.69 -1.71
CA ASP A 170 -0.50 9.67 -2.73
C ASP A 170 -1.72 8.72 -2.87
N ASN A 171 -2.64 8.74 -1.90
CA ASN A 171 -3.84 7.90 -1.87
C ASN A 171 -5.01 8.66 -1.24
N PRO A 172 -6.01 9.09 -2.03
CA PRO A 172 -7.14 9.86 -1.52
C PRO A 172 -8.16 9.03 -0.74
N PHE A 173 -7.97 7.68 -0.65
CA PHE A 173 -8.80 6.74 0.10
C PHE A 173 -8.06 6.12 1.29
N PRO A 174 -7.51 6.91 2.26
CA PRO A 174 -6.79 6.36 3.40
C PRO A 174 -7.65 5.41 4.23
N SER A 175 -8.94 5.74 4.46
CA SER A 175 -9.85 4.92 5.26
C SER A 175 -10.22 3.63 4.55
N ALA A 176 -10.70 3.67 3.30
CA ALA A 176 -11.00 2.46 2.55
C ALA A 176 -9.78 1.52 2.51
N CYS A 177 -8.60 2.05 2.17
CA CYS A 177 -7.38 1.24 2.14
C CYS A 177 -6.92 0.75 3.53
N ALA A 178 -7.29 1.42 4.62
CA ALA A 178 -7.02 0.93 5.97
C ALA A 178 -7.84 -0.32 6.32
N TYR A 179 -9.05 -0.41 5.78
CA TYR A 179 -9.98 -1.52 6.03
C TYR A 179 -9.75 -2.73 5.11
N ILE A 180 -9.43 -2.51 3.82
CA ILE A 180 -9.52 -3.56 2.80
C ILE A 180 -8.26 -3.79 1.96
N CYS A 181 -7.18 -3.03 2.18
CA CYS A 181 -5.93 -3.20 1.42
C CYS A 181 -5.34 -4.59 1.63
N GLU A 182 -4.87 -5.23 0.56
CA GLU A 182 -4.16 -6.51 0.60
C GLU A 182 -2.74 -6.43 1.19
N HIS A 183 -2.32 -5.25 1.62
CA HIS A 183 -1.05 -4.93 2.31
C HIS A 183 0.21 -5.64 1.77
N PRO A 184 0.51 -5.59 0.46
CA PRO A 184 1.70 -6.23 -0.12
C PRO A 184 3.01 -5.70 0.50
N CYS A 185 2.96 -4.51 1.11
CA CYS A 185 4.06 -3.93 1.86
C CYS A 185 4.52 -4.78 3.05
N GLU A 186 3.62 -5.52 3.71
CA GLU A 186 3.94 -6.40 4.84
C GLU A 186 4.64 -7.68 4.38
N ALA A 187 4.28 -8.23 3.22
CA ALA A 187 4.90 -9.44 2.68
C ALA A 187 6.42 -9.28 2.42
N ARG A 188 6.87 -8.06 2.16
CA ARG A 188 8.29 -7.73 1.94
C ARG A 188 8.86 -6.84 3.03
N CYS A 189 8.20 -6.77 4.18
CA CYS A 189 8.74 -6.08 5.34
C CYS A 189 10.06 -6.72 5.77
N ARG A 190 11.10 -5.89 5.97
CA ARG A 190 12.41 -6.41 6.40
C ARG A 190 12.40 -7.00 7.79
N ARG A 191 11.42 -6.65 8.62
CA ARG A 191 11.21 -7.29 9.93
C ARG A 191 10.98 -8.79 9.80
N ASN A 192 10.38 -9.28 8.70
CA ASN A 192 10.23 -10.72 8.43
C ASN A 192 11.56 -11.51 8.43
N MET A 193 12.70 -10.82 8.33
CA MET A 193 14.03 -11.46 8.42
C MET A 193 14.51 -11.67 9.87
N ILE A 194 13.81 -11.06 10.84
CA ILE A 194 14.20 -11.06 12.27
C ILE A 194 13.09 -11.68 13.11
N ASP A 195 11.87 -11.23 12.89
CA ASP A 195 10.64 -11.65 13.59
C ASP A 195 9.44 -11.51 12.63
N ASP A 196 8.38 -10.81 13.00
CA ASP A 196 7.18 -10.61 12.18
C ASP A 196 7.18 -9.25 11.47
N ALA A 197 6.43 -9.16 10.37
CA ALA A 197 6.21 -7.88 9.67
C ALA A 197 5.63 -6.82 10.61
N VAL A 198 5.99 -5.56 10.38
CA VAL A 198 5.25 -4.45 11.00
C VAL A 198 3.80 -4.51 10.50
N ASN A 199 2.83 -4.49 11.41
CA ASN A 199 1.40 -4.46 11.07
C ASN A 199 1.01 -3.08 10.47
N ILE A 200 1.44 -2.86 9.22
CA ILE A 200 1.34 -1.57 8.52
C ILE A 200 -0.12 -1.20 8.28
N ARG A 201 -0.93 -2.17 7.83
CA ARG A 201 -2.37 -1.97 7.60
C ARG A 201 -3.10 -1.68 8.91
N GLY A 202 -2.81 -2.44 9.96
CA GLY A 202 -3.41 -2.25 11.28
C GLY A 202 -3.07 -0.89 11.89
N LEU A 203 -1.81 -0.44 11.77
CA LEU A 203 -1.39 0.89 12.21
C LEU A 203 -2.05 2.01 11.39
N LYS A 204 -2.16 1.85 10.07
CA LYS A 204 -2.92 2.77 9.21
C LYS A 204 -4.39 2.84 9.64
N ARG A 205 -5.01 1.69 9.93
CA ARG A 205 -6.38 1.62 10.44
C ARG A 205 -6.53 2.37 11.76
N TYR A 206 -5.63 2.13 12.70
CA TYR A 206 -5.60 2.83 13.96
C TYR A 206 -5.50 4.35 13.78
N ALA A 207 -4.66 4.80 12.84
CA ALA A 207 -4.51 6.23 12.55
C ALA A 207 -5.81 6.85 12.01
N VAL A 208 -6.46 6.23 11.02
CA VAL A 208 -7.70 6.78 10.45
C VAL A 208 -8.86 6.77 11.45
N ASP A 209 -8.95 5.74 12.30
CA ASP A 209 -9.99 5.64 13.33
C ASP A 209 -9.81 6.67 14.46
N ASN A 210 -8.59 7.20 14.68
CA ASN A 210 -8.26 8.15 15.75
C ASN A 210 -7.85 9.54 15.26
N ALA A 211 -7.85 9.81 13.94
CA ALA A 211 -7.40 11.09 13.38
C ALA A 211 -8.39 12.25 13.64
N GLY A 212 -9.65 11.95 13.91
CA GLY A 212 -10.70 12.94 13.95
C GLY A 212 -10.89 13.64 12.59
N TYR A 213 -11.28 14.91 12.63
CA TYR A 213 -11.40 15.70 11.41
C TYR A 213 -10.02 16.04 10.82
N VAL A 214 -9.81 15.65 9.58
CA VAL A 214 -8.59 15.97 8.82
C VAL A 214 -8.95 16.88 7.65
N PRO A 215 -8.57 18.17 7.67
CA PRO A 215 -8.90 19.09 6.60
C PRO A 215 -8.27 18.65 5.27
N GLN A 216 -8.96 18.99 4.17
CA GLN A 216 -8.41 18.78 2.84
C GLN A 216 -7.30 19.82 2.55
N PRO A 217 -6.35 19.50 1.65
CA PRO A 217 -5.41 20.48 1.15
C PRO A 217 -6.13 21.62 0.41
N ASP A 218 -5.52 22.80 0.39
CA ASP A 218 -6.00 23.91 -0.42
C ASP A 218 -5.88 23.57 -1.91
N CYS A 219 -6.89 23.94 -2.68
CA CYS A 219 -6.85 23.80 -4.13
C CYS A 219 -5.95 24.88 -4.75
N ALA A 220 -5.31 24.55 -5.87
CA ALA A 220 -4.64 25.54 -6.70
C ALA A 220 -5.64 26.55 -7.29
N GLU A 221 -5.13 27.70 -7.78
CA GLU A 221 -5.93 28.72 -8.43
C GLU A 221 -6.75 28.13 -9.61
N PRO A 222 -8.01 28.58 -9.80
CA PRO A 222 -8.87 28.04 -10.85
C PRO A 222 -8.25 28.16 -12.24
N THR A 223 -8.12 27.05 -12.93
CA THR A 223 -7.54 27.00 -14.29
C THR A 223 -8.54 27.41 -15.37
N GLY A 224 -9.83 27.50 -15.05
CA GLY A 224 -10.92 27.69 -16.02
C GLY A 224 -11.24 26.44 -16.86
N LYS A 225 -10.51 25.33 -16.69
CA LYS A 225 -10.73 24.08 -17.41
C LYS A 225 -11.79 23.21 -16.74
N LYS A 226 -12.61 22.55 -17.58
CA LYS A 226 -13.69 21.66 -17.17
C LYS A 226 -13.33 20.22 -17.52
N VAL A 227 -13.47 19.31 -16.56
CA VAL A 227 -13.22 17.89 -16.76
C VAL A 227 -14.46 17.09 -16.33
N ALA A 228 -14.97 16.25 -17.23
CA ALA A 228 -15.99 15.27 -16.89
C ALA A 228 -15.34 13.93 -16.56
N VAL A 229 -15.75 13.33 -15.45
CA VAL A 229 -15.35 12.01 -15.00
C VAL A 229 -16.54 11.06 -15.14
N ILE A 230 -16.37 10.00 -15.89
CA ILE A 230 -17.43 9.01 -16.16
C ILE A 230 -17.19 7.78 -15.29
N GLY A 231 -17.99 7.65 -14.24
CA GLY A 231 -17.90 6.63 -13.20
C GLY A 231 -17.43 7.16 -11.86
N GLY A 232 -18.27 7.04 -10.84
CA GLY A 232 -18.06 7.47 -9.46
C GLY A 232 -17.44 6.40 -8.56
N GLY A 233 -16.70 5.46 -9.13
CA GLY A 233 -15.92 4.46 -8.40
C GLY A 233 -14.57 5.00 -7.90
N PRO A 234 -13.71 4.14 -7.28
CA PRO A 234 -12.44 4.60 -6.70
C PRO A 234 -11.50 5.26 -7.72
N SER A 235 -11.47 4.78 -8.97
CA SER A 235 -10.67 5.39 -10.02
C SER A 235 -11.14 6.80 -10.37
N GLY A 236 -12.45 6.96 -10.64
CA GLY A 236 -13.03 8.24 -11.00
C GLY A 236 -12.96 9.26 -9.87
N LEU A 237 -13.25 8.86 -8.64
CA LEU A 237 -13.16 9.74 -7.47
C LEU A 237 -11.70 10.15 -7.17
N SER A 238 -10.72 9.25 -7.36
CA SER A 238 -9.31 9.61 -7.22
C SER A 238 -8.89 10.64 -8.27
N ALA A 239 -9.27 10.43 -9.53
CA ALA A 239 -9.01 11.40 -10.60
C ALA A 239 -9.68 12.75 -10.29
N ALA A 240 -10.94 12.73 -9.89
CA ALA A 240 -11.69 13.93 -9.53
C ALA A 240 -11.03 14.70 -8.38
N TYR A 241 -10.55 13.99 -7.36
CA TYR A 241 -9.85 14.57 -6.21
C TYR A 241 -8.59 15.34 -6.64
N TYR A 242 -7.68 14.69 -7.38
CA TYR A 242 -6.44 15.34 -7.80
C TYR A 242 -6.68 16.46 -8.82
N LEU A 243 -7.63 16.30 -9.73
CA LEU A 243 -7.99 17.34 -10.70
C LEU A 243 -8.59 18.57 -10.00
N ALA A 244 -9.42 18.38 -8.97
CA ALA A 244 -9.94 19.49 -8.18
C ALA A 244 -8.83 20.20 -7.41
N LEU A 245 -7.87 19.46 -6.80
CA LEU A 245 -6.69 20.06 -6.15
C LEU A 245 -5.83 20.87 -7.12
N MET A 246 -5.79 20.49 -8.41
CA MET A 246 -5.10 21.24 -9.47
C MET A 246 -5.87 22.47 -9.95
N GLY A 247 -7.02 22.79 -9.37
CA GLY A 247 -7.83 23.95 -9.70
C GLY A 247 -8.75 23.78 -10.93
N HIS A 248 -8.96 22.55 -11.39
CA HIS A 248 -9.91 22.26 -12.47
C HIS A 248 -11.34 22.14 -11.94
N LYS A 249 -12.33 22.57 -12.75
CA LYS A 249 -13.73 22.30 -12.46
C LYS A 249 -14.06 20.88 -12.87
N VAL A 250 -14.43 20.03 -11.90
CA VAL A 250 -14.66 18.58 -12.12
C VAL A 250 -16.13 18.25 -11.91
N THR A 251 -16.71 17.47 -12.83
CA THR A 251 -18.05 16.93 -12.73
C THR A 251 -18.01 15.41 -12.90
N VAL A 252 -18.53 14.66 -11.92
CA VAL A 252 -18.60 13.20 -11.93
C VAL A 252 -20.00 12.76 -12.36
N TYR A 253 -20.07 11.85 -13.33
CA TYR A 253 -21.32 11.20 -13.80
C TYR A 253 -21.30 9.73 -13.35
N GLU A 254 -22.31 9.31 -12.58
CA GLU A 254 -22.42 7.96 -12.03
C GLU A 254 -23.78 7.35 -12.35
N LYS A 255 -23.80 6.15 -12.94
CA LYS A 255 -25.04 5.44 -13.29
C LYS A 255 -25.82 4.93 -12.07
N CYS A 256 -25.14 4.64 -10.99
CA CYS A 256 -25.75 4.18 -9.75
C CYS A 256 -26.27 5.34 -8.90
N ALA A 257 -27.15 5.03 -7.96
CA ALA A 257 -27.73 6.02 -7.05
C ALA A 257 -26.73 6.60 -6.03
N LYS A 258 -25.62 5.92 -5.78
CA LYS A 258 -24.59 6.34 -4.81
C LYS A 258 -23.20 6.16 -5.40
N LEU A 259 -22.28 7.06 -5.00
CA LEU A 259 -20.86 6.97 -5.34
C LEU A 259 -20.16 5.84 -4.57
N GLY A 260 -18.97 5.45 -5.04
CA GLY A 260 -18.11 4.47 -4.41
C GLY A 260 -17.81 3.25 -5.28
N GLY A 261 -18.58 3.02 -6.35
CA GLY A 261 -18.38 1.89 -7.27
C GLY A 261 -18.23 0.57 -6.52
N MET A 262 -17.19 -0.24 -6.85
CA MET A 262 -16.96 -1.54 -6.20
C MET A 262 -16.63 -1.45 -4.71
N LEU A 263 -16.19 -0.31 -4.18
CA LEU A 263 -16.05 -0.12 -2.73
C LEU A 263 -17.39 -0.20 -2.01
N ARG A 264 -18.48 0.19 -2.69
CA ARG A 264 -19.85 0.14 -2.17
C ARG A 264 -20.61 -1.10 -2.62
N TYR A 265 -20.58 -1.38 -3.94
CA TYR A 265 -21.42 -2.42 -4.56
C TYR A 265 -20.72 -3.78 -4.63
N GLY A 266 -19.45 -3.83 -4.27
CA GLY A 266 -18.64 -5.03 -4.27
C GLY A 266 -18.09 -5.43 -2.89
N ILE A 267 -17.94 -4.56 -1.90
CA ILE A 267 -17.32 -4.86 -0.59
C ILE A 267 -18.36 -4.90 0.54
N PRO A 268 -18.42 -5.95 1.41
CA PRO A 268 -19.38 -6.04 2.49
C PRO A 268 -19.29 -4.89 3.50
N ASN A 269 -20.43 -4.49 4.05
CA ASN A 269 -20.49 -3.50 5.11
C ASN A 269 -19.66 -3.90 6.36
N TYR A 270 -19.59 -5.19 6.67
CA TYR A 270 -18.79 -5.68 7.79
C TYR A 270 -17.26 -5.58 7.56
N ARG A 271 -16.81 -5.45 6.29
CA ARG A 271 -15.41 -5.20 5.91
C ARG A 271 -15.10 -3.72 5.74
N LEU A 272 -15.98 -2.98 5.08
CA LEU A 272 -15.88 -1.54 4.88
C LEU A 272 -17.22 -0.89 5.25
N PRO A 273 -17.37 -0.39 6.49
CA PRO A 273 -18.58 0.28 6.95
C PRO A 273 -18.98 1.44 6.04
N ARG A 274 -20.27 1.53 5.74
CA ARG A 274 -20.78 2.53 4.78
C ARG A 274 -20.58 3.95 5.27
N GLU A 275 -20.73 4.19 6.57
CA GLU A 275 -20.47 5.50 7.19
C GLU A 275 -19.02 5.95 7.02
N VAL A 276 -18.06 5.03 7.05
CA VAL A 276 -16.64 5.33 6.82
C VAL A 276 -16.41 5.72 5.35
N LEU A 277 -16.97 4.95 4.41
CA LEU A 277 -16.87 5.23 2.98
C LEU A 277 -17.58 6.54 2.62
N ASP A 278 -18.79 6.77 3.16
CA ASP A 278 -19.57 7.98 2.90
C ASP A 278 -18.85 9.23 3.43
N ALA A 279 -18.27 9.16 4.63
CA ALA A 279 -17.50 10.26 5.20
C ALA A 279 -16.24 10.56 4.36
N GLU A 280 -15.56 9.54 3.87
CA GLU A 280 -14.38 9.70 3.00
C GLU A 280 -14.74 10.33 1.67
N ILE A 281 -15.80 9.86 1.00
CA ILE A 281 -16.31 10.43 -0.26
C ILE A 281 -16.78 11.86 -0.03
N ALA A 282 -17.56 12.14 1.01
CA ALA A 282 -18.04 13.47 1.35
C ALA A 282 -16.88 14.46 1.54
N SER A 283 -15.80 14.00 2.16
CA SER A 283 -14.60 14.82 2.36
C SER A 283 -13.90 15.17 1.03
N MET A 284 -13.92 14.29 0.03
CA MET A 284 -13.40 14.58 -1.31
C MET A 284 -14.31 15.57 -2.05
N LEU A 285 -15.62 15.39 -1.97
CA LEU A 285 -16.61 16.26 -2.62
C LEU A 285 -16.57 17.70 -2.07
N ALA A 286 -16.12 17.88 -0.83
CA ALA A 286 -15.93 19.19 -0.21
C ALA A 286 -14.90 20.08 -0.96
N LEU A 287 -14.10 19.53 -1.87
CA LEU A 287 -13.22 20.28 -2.80
C LEU A 287 -13.98 20.98 -3.92
N GLY A 288 -15.32 20.91 -3.96
CA GLY A 288 -16.15 21.55 -4.99
C GLY A 288 -16.34 20.69 -6.24
N ILE A 289 -16.28 19.37 -6.10
CA ILE A 289 -16.57 18.40 -7.17
C ILE A 289 -18.09 18.29 -7.36
N ASP A 290 -18.58 18.62 -8.57
CA ASP A 290 -19.99 18.43 -8.95
C ASP A 290 -20.27 16.96 -9.22
N VAL A 291 -21.49 16.47 -8.86
CA VAL A 291 -21.88 15.07 -9.03
C VAL A 291 -23.26 14.92 -9.60
N HIS A 292 -23.40 14.08 -10.62
CA HIS A 292 -24.68 13.61 -11.19
C HIS A 292 -24.76 12.10 -11.00
N VAL A 293 -25.60 11.65 -10.06
CA VAL A 293 -25.93 10.22 -9.88
C VAL A 293 -27.17 9.84 -10.68
N ASN A 294 -27.40 8.53 -10.91
CA ASN A 294 -28.46 7.99 -11.76
C ASN A 294 -28.37 8.54 -13.20
N VAL A 295 -27.18 8.77 -13.71
CA VAL A 295 -26.92 9.24 -15.08
C VAL A 295 -26.04 8.21 -15.79
N ASN A 296 -26.63 7.47 -16.72
CA ASN A 296 -25.92 6.52 -17.58
C ASN A 296 -25.41 7.24 -18.82
N VAL A 297 -24.09 7.39 -18.92
CA VAL A 297 -23.46 7.97 -20.11
C VAL A 297 -23.57 6.97 -21.27
N GLY A 298 -24.12 7.42 -22.39
CA GLY A 298 -24.52 6.60 -23.52
C GLY A 298 -26.03 6.58 -23.72
N ASP A 299 -26.79 6.59 -22.62
CA ASP A 299 -28.27 6.57 -22.67
C ASP A 299 -28.88 7.93 -22.29
N ASP A 300 -28.57 8.45 -21.09
CA ASP A 300 -29.13 9.70 -20.56
C ASP A 300 -28.40 10.95 -21.06
N VAL A 301 -27.10 10.82 -21.24
CA VAL A 301 -26.21 11.85 -21.79
C VAL A 301 -25.23 11.17 -22.74
N THR A 302 -25.07 11.72 -23.93
CA THR A 302 -24.18 11.12 -24.92
C THR A 302 -22.71 11.48 -24.63
N PHE A 303 -21.79 10.62 -25.07
CA PHE A 303 -20.36 10.89 -24.98
C PHE A 303 -19.95 12.15 -25.74
N ASP A 304 -20.57 12.40 -26.90
CA ASP A 304 -20.29 13.59 -27.72
C ASP A 304 -20.77 14.88 -27.05
N GLU A 305 -21.90 14.89 -26.35
CA GLU A 305 -22.36 16.03 -25.57
C GLU A 305 -21.36 16.37 -24.46
N LEU A 306 -20.89 15.36 -23.72
CA LEU A 306 -19.88 15.57 -22.68
C LEU A 306 -18.58 16.11 -23.27
N ARG A 307 -18.15 15.60 -24.44
CA ARG A 307 -16.94 16.04 -25.14
C ARG A 307 -17.04 17.48 -25.62
N GLN A 308 -18.20 17.95 -26.00
CA GLN A 308 -18.41 19.35 -26.43
C GLN A 308 -18.47 20.32 -25.25
N GLN A 309 -18.91 19.86 -24.07
CA GLN A 309 -19.09 20.69 -22.89
C GLN A 309 -17.87 20.79 -21.97
N ASN A 310 -16.87 19.90 -22.16
CA ASN A 310 -15.69 19.77 -21.31
C ASN A 310 -14.40 19.82 -22.10
N ASP A 311 -13.33 20.31 -21.47
CA ASP A 311 -11.99 20.32 -22.07
C ASP A 311 -11.35 18.93 -22.11
N ALA A 312 -11.72 18.05 -21.16
CA ALA A 312 -11.24 16.66 -21.10
C ALA A 312 -12.28 15.73 -20.48
N LEU A 313 -12.19 14.46 -20.84
CA LEU A 313 -12.99 13.38 -20.26
C LEU A 313 -12.09 12.33 -19.63
N TYR A 314 -12.45 11.84 -18.44
CA TYR A 314 -11.79 10.72 -17.77
C TYR A 314 -12.78 9.55 -17.66
N ILE A 315 -12.46 8.43 -18.30
CA ILE A 315 -13.34 7.26 -18.37
C ILE A 315 -12.94 6.25 -17.29
N ALA A 316 -13.84 5.98 -16.34
CA ALA A 316 -13.62 5.14 -15.17
C ALA A 316 -14.78 4.16 -14.92
N LEU A 317 -15.23 3.44 -15.96
CA LEU A 317 -16.43 2.59 -15.97
C LEU A 317 -16.39 1.43 -14.98
N GLY A 318 -15.17 0.97 -14.60
CA GLY A 318 -14.99 -0.20 -13.76
C GLY A 318 -15.34 -1.51 -14.47
N ALA A 319 -15.47 -2.60 -13.71
CA ALA A 319 -15.80 -3.93 -14.18
C ALA A 319 -17.01 -4.45 -13.39
N HIS A 320 -18.20 -4.30 -13.94
CA HIS A 320 -19.48 -4.57 -13.27
C HIS A 320 -20.26 -5.74 -13.91
N THR A 321 -19.71 -6.39 -14.94
CA THR A 321 -20.32 -7.54 -15.60
C THR A 321 -19.57 -8.82 -15.21
N ASP A 322 -20.28 -9.93 -15.28
CA ASP A 322 -19.72 -11.24 -14.96
C ASP A 322 -19.16 -11.93 -16.18
N LYS A 323 -18.25 -12.85 -15.91
CA LYS A 323 -17.83 -13.86 -16.89
C LYS A 323 -18.64 -15.12 -16.68
N LYS A 324 -19.23 -15.63 -17.76
CA LYS A 324 -19.92 -16.91 -17.77
C LYS A 324 -18.91 -18.07 -17.81
N THR A 325 -19.27 -19.19 -17.18
CA THR A 325 -18.47 -20.42 -17.20
C THR A 325 -18.58 -21.15 -18.53
N GLY A 326 -19.72 -21.01 -19.23
CA GLY A 326 -20.06 -21.71 -20.45
C GLY A 326 -20.41 -23.18 -20.25
N ILE A 327 -20.78 -23.59 -19.01
CA ILE A 327 -21.19 -24.95 -18.71
C ILE A 327 -22.70 -25.12 -18.90
N GLU A 328 -23.13 -26.37 -19.16
CA GLU A 328 -24.54 -26.73 -19.28
C GLU A 328 -25.29 -26.42 -17.97
N GLY A 329 -26.47 -25.79 -18.09
CA GLY A 329 -27.31 -25.40 -16.96
C GLY A 329 -26.92 -24.08 -16.28
N GLU A 330 -26.00 -23.31 -16.83
CA GLU A 330 -25.57 -22.02 -16.26
C GLU A 330 -26.67 -20.96 -16.21
N ASP A 331 -27.65 -21.05 -17.13
CA ASP A 331 -28.80 -20.11 -17.20
C ASP A 331 -30.02 -20.63 -16.40
N ALA A 332 -29.90 -21.66 -15.59
CA ALA A 332 -30.97 -22.23 -14.79
C ALA A 332 -31.38 -21.31 -13.63
N GLU A 333 -32.63 -21.41 -13.20
CA GLU A 333 -33.09 -20.71 -11.99
C GLU A 333 -32.32 -21.21 -10.75
N GLY A 334 -31.89 -20.29 -9.89
CA GLY A 334 -31.00 -20.59 -8.76
C GLY A 334 -29.52 -20.52 -9.13
N VAL A 335 -29.15 -20.21 -10.38
CA VAL A 335 -27.78 -19.86 -10.75
C VAL A 335 -27.67 -18.34 -10.82
N ILE A 336 -26.84 -17.77 -9.97
CA ILE A 336 -26.69 -16.32 -9.85
C ILE A 336 -25.24 -15.89 -9.98
N SER A 337 -25.06 -14.69 -10.48
CA SER A 337 -23.77 -14.05 -10.53
C SER A 337 -23.32 -13.61 -9.14
N ALA A 338 -22.04 -13.76 -8.84
CA ALA A 338 -21.44 -13.24 -7.61
C ALA A 338 -21.55 -11.70 -7.54
N VAL A 339 -21.36 -11.01 -8.67
CA VAL A 339 -21.45 -9.53 -8.73
C VAL A 339 -22.90 -9.08 -8.55
N GLU A 340 -23.85 -9.78 -9.16
CA GLU A 340 -25.29 -9.51 -9.03
C GLU A 340 -25.75 -9.74 -7.58
N MET A 341 -25.45 -10.90 -7.02
CA MET A 341 -25.70 -11.20 -5.60
C MET A 341 -25.16 -10.11 -4.66
N LEU A 342 -23.91 -9.70 -4.86
CA LEU A 342 -23.29 -8.69 -4.03
C LEU A 342 -23.90 -7.29 -4.24
N ARG A 343 -24.38 -6.99 -5.44
CA ARG A 343 -25.09 -5.75 -5.76
C ARG A 343 -26.50 -5.72 -5.17
N GLU A 344 -27.26 -6.82 -5.25
CA GLU A 344 -28.61 -6.94 -4.71
C GLU A 344 -28.64 -6.93 -3.19
N ILE A 345 -27.67 -7.60 -2.55
CA ILE A 345 -27.46 -7.52 -1.10
C ILE A 345 -27.09 -6.07 -0.70
N GLY A 346 -26.75 -5.23 -1.68
CA GLY A 346 -26.62 -3.78 -1.61
C GLY A 346 -25.58 -3.30 -0.61
N ASP A 347 -26.00 -3.00 0.60
CA ASP A 347 -25.11 -2.52 1.66
C ASP A 347 -24.26 -3.63 2.32
N ILE A 348 -24.22 -4.86 1.75
CA ILE A 348 -23.52 -6.04 2.34
C ILE A 348 -22.34 -6.56 1.49
N GLY A 349 -22.03 -6.02 0.31
CA GLY A 349 -21.11 -6.53 -0.71
C GLY A 349 -19.61 -6.77 -0.38
N GLY A 350 -18.78 -7.41 -1.24
CA GLY A 350 -17.44 -7.95 -0.94
C GLY A 350 -16.28 -7.69 -1.93
N ALA A 351 -15.01 -7.69 -1.51
CA ALA A 351 -13.82 -7.41 -2.31
C ALA A 351 -13.08 -8.65 -2.84
N ASN A 352 -12.99 -9.73 -2.07
CA ASN A 352 -12.59 -11.04 -2.57
C ASN A 352 -13.87 -11.81 -2.90
N VAL A 353 -14.35 -11.63 -4.12
CA VAL A 353 -15.72 -11.99 -4.53
C VAL A 353 -16.15 -13.38 -4.04
N ALA A 354 -15.30 -14.40 -4.19
CA ALA A 354 -15.67 -15.76 -3.78
C ALA A 354 -15.76 -15.94 -2.26
N MET A 355 -14.77 -15.46 -1.50
CA MET A 355 -14.77 -15.60 -0.04
C MET A 355 -15.86 -14.78 0.62
N ASP A 356 -16.07 -13.55 0.14
CA ASP A 356 -17.10 -12.66 0.66
C ASP A 356 -18.51 -13.12 0.30
N VAL A 357 -18.72 -13.69 -0.89
CA VAL A 357 -19.98 -14.35 -1.26
C VAL A 357 -20.27 -15.52 -0.32
N CYS A 358 -19.30 -16.40 -0.10
CA CYS A 358 -19.46 -17.53 0.80
C CYS A 358 -19.81 -17.10 2.23
N ARG A 359 -19.10 -16.10 2.77
CA ARG A 359 -19.36 -15.57 4.11
C ARG A 359 -20.70 -14.84 4.18
N SER A 360 -21.07 -14.11 3.14
CA SER A 360 -22.39 -13.44 3.06
C SER A 360 -23.51 -14.47 3.02
N ALA A 361 -23.37 -15.55 2.25
CA ALA A 361 -24.37 -16.63 2.21
C ALA A 361 -24.57 -17.28 3.58
N VAL A 362 -23.47 -17.55 4.33
CA VAL A 362 -23.56 -18.06 5.71
C VAL A 362 -24.33 -17.08 6.60
N ARG A 363 -24.02 -15.80 6.53
CA ARG A 363 -24.67 -14.74 7.34
C ARG A 363 -26.13 -14.50 6.98
N LEU A 364 -26.52 -14.76 5.74
CA LEU A 364 -27.90 -14.75 5.29
C LEU A 364 -28.71 -16.00 5.71
N GLY A 365 -28.05 -16.97 6.35
CA GLY A 365 -28.70 -18.13 6.92
C GLY A 365 -28.68 -19.38 6.03
N ALA A 366 -27.79 -19.45 5.03
CA ALA A 366 -27.59 -20.67 4.26
C ALA A 366 -27.14 -21.82 5.20
N ARG A 367 -27.78 -22.98 5.12
CA ARG A 367 -27.51 -24.12 6.01
C ARG A 367 -26.16 -24.75 5.75
N LYS A 368 -25.71 -24.71 4.51
CA LYS A 368 -24.43 -25.24 4.07
C LYS A 368 -23.92 -24.39 2.92
N VAL A 369 -22.67 -23.94 3.01
CA VAL A 369 -21.98 -23.20 1.94
C VAL A 369 -20.71 -23.95 1.58
N SER A 370 -20.53 -24.28 0.29
CA SER A 370 -19.33 -24.94 -0.22
C SER A 370 -18.68 -24.05 -1.29
N CYS A 371 -17.39 -23.72 -1.08
CA CYS A 371 -16.56 -23.04 -2.07
C CYS A 371 -15.85 -24.06 -2.96
N VAL A 372 -16.30 -24.19 -4.21
CA VAL A 372 -15.73 -25.14 -5.18
C VAL A 372 -14.61 -24.48 -5.96
N TYR A 373 -13.39 -25.02 -5.87
CA TYR A 373 -12.21 -24.45 -6.50
C TYR A 373 -11.40 -25.48 -7.28
N ARG A 374 -10.99 -25.13 -8.50
CA ARG A 374 -10.33 -26.06 -9.43
C ARG A 374 -8.84 -26.33 -9.15
N ARG A 375 -8.22 -25.55 -8.28
CA ARG A 375 -6.80 -25.74 -7.84
C ARG A 375 -6.76 -26.09 -6.35
N ARG A 376 -5.56 -26.15 -5.77
CA ARG A 376 -5.36 -26.36 -4.34
C ARG A 376 -5.65 -25.07 -3.56
N GLN A 377 -5.79 -25.16 -2.27
CA GLN A 377 -6.01 -24.00 -1.40
C GLN A 377 -4.85 -23.00 -1.47
N GLU A 378 -3.61 -23.47 -1.47
CA GLU A 378 -2.41 -22.64 -1.57
C GLU A 378 -2.27 -21.93 -2.93
N ASP A 379 -3.01 -22.33 -3.95
CA ASP A 379 -3.05 -21.68 -5.27
C ASP A 379 -4.16 -20.63 -5.36
N MET A 380 -4.90 -20.39 -4.29
CA MET A 380 -5.94 -19.35 -4.25
C MET A 380 -5.31 -17.97 -4.31
N THR A 381 -5.98 -17.05 -4.98
CA THR A 381 -5.61 -15.63 -5.01
C THR A 381 -6.15 -14.85 -3.80
N ALA A 382 -7.03 -15.49 -3.03
CA ALA A 382 -7.53 -14.96 -1.77
C ALA A 382 -6.43 -14.92 -0.72
N LEU A 383 -6.46 -13.91 0.14
CA LEU A 383 -5.54 -13.88 1.28
C LEU A 383 -5.78 -15.07 2.22
N PRO A 384 -4.73 -15.66 2.81
CA PRO A 384 -4.89 -16.75 3.77
C PRO A 384 -5.90 -16.43 4.88
N GLU A 385 -5.87 -15.21 5.43
CA GLU A 385 -6.80 -14.72 6.46
C GLU A 385 -8.26 -14.72 5.99
N GLU A 386 -8.52 -14.45 4.72
CA GLU A 386 -9.88 -14.45 4.16
C GLU A 386 -10.41 -15.88 4.00
N VAL A 387 -9.54 -16.79 3.58
CA VAL A 387 -9.85 -18.21 3.48
C VAL A 387 -10.09 -18.82 4.86
N GLU A 388 -9.20 -18.54 5.82
CA GLU A 388 -9.34 -18.97 7.22
C GLU A 388 -10.61 -18.40 7.85
N GLY A 389 -10.92 -17.11 7.61
CA GLY A 389 -12.14 -16.48 8.08
C GLY A 389 -13.40 -17.12 7.51
N ALA A 390 -13.41 -17.51 6.23
CA ALA A 390 -14.53 -18.20 5.61
C ALA A 390 -14.72 -19.61 6.21
N VAL A 391 -13.65 -20.36 6.39
CA VAL A 391 -13.67 -21.67 7.01
C VAL A 391 -14.13 -21.59 8.47
N ALA A 392 -13.65 -20.59 9.23
CA ALA A 392 -14.08 -20.36 10.62
C ALA A 392 -15.57 -20.03 10.74
N GLU A 393 -16.17 -19.41 9.72
CA GLU A 393 -17.62 -19.17 9.64
C GLU A 393 -18.41 -20.38 9.14
N GLY A 394 -17.77 -21.52 8.84
CA GLY A 394 -18.42 -22.78 8.48
C GLY A 394 -18.50 -23.05 6.97
N VAL A 395 -17.76 -22.31 6.14
CA VAL A 395 -17.65 -22.58 4.70
C VAL A 395 -16.80 -23.84 4.45
N GLU A 396 -17.33 -24.79 3.68
CA GLU A 396 -16.60 -25.98 3.25
C GLU A 396 -15.77 -25.65 1.98
N LEU A 397 -14.46 -25.87 2.05
CA LEU A 397 -13.58 -25.75 0.88
C LEU A 397 -13.51 -27.05 0.11
N VAL A 398 -13.97 -27.05 -1.13
CA VAL A 398 -13.96 -28.20 -2.05
C VAL A 398 -12.95 -27.94 -3.16
N THR A 399 -11.68 -28.19 -2.87
CA THR A 399 -10.57 -27.93 -3.79
C THR A 399 -10.37 -29.06 -4.80
N LEU A 400 -9.59 -28.79 -5.87
CA LEU A 400 -9.30 -29.70 -6.97
C LEU A 400 -10.59 -30.25 -7.64
N GLN A 401 -11.59 -29.39 -7.78
CA GLN A 401 -12.85 -29.70 -8.44
C GLN A 401 -13.17 -28.59 -9.46
N ALA A 402 -13.27 -28.96 -10.74
CA ALA A 402 -13.67 -28.05 -11.81
C ALA A 402 -15.17 -28.25 -12.13
N PRO A 403 -16.00 -27.21 -12.15
CA PRO A 403 -17.39 -27.30 -12.59
C PRO A 403 -17.50 -27.84 -14.03
N VAL A 404 -18.46 -28.71 -14.30
CA VAL A 404 -18.70 -29.27 -15.64
C VAL A 404 -20.14 -29.08 -16.12
N ARG A 405 -21.13 -29.14 -15.23
CA ARG A 405 -22.54 -28.85 -15.54
C ARG A 405 -23.32 -28.61 -14.25
N ILE A 406 -24.44 -27.94 -14.40
CA ILE A 406 -25.44 -27.75 -13.34
C ILE A 406 -26.65 -28.62 -13.69
N GLU A 407 -27.04 -29.47 -12.73
CA GLU A 407 -28.24 -30.31 -12.84
C GLU A 407 -29.44 -29.53 -12.40
N THR A 408 -30.52 -29.62 -13.20
CA THR A 408 -31.79 -28.95 -12.92
C THR A 408 -32.91 -29.94 -12.66
N ASP A 409 -33.91 -29.54 -11.90
CA ASP A 409 -35.15 -30.29 -11.74
C ASP A 409 -36.11 -30.12 -12.97
N ALA A 410 -37.27 -30.72 -12.88
CA ALA A 410 -38.30 -30.64 -13.96
C ALA A 410 -38.87 -29.23 -14.18
N ASN A 411 -38.65 -28.30 -13.24
CA ASN A 411 -39.10 -26.92 -13.30
C ASN A 411 -37.98 -25.97 -13.77
N GLY A 412 -36.76 -26.48 -13.99
CA GLY A 412 -35.59 -25.68 -14.41
C GLY A 412 -34.79 -25.07 -13.28
N HIS A 413 -35.05 -25.43 -12.02
CA HIS A 413 -34.26 -24.96 -10.87
C HIS A 413 -33.00 -25.79 -10.68
N ALA A 414 -31.90 -25.15 -10.30
CA ALA A 414 -30.64 -25.81 -9.94
C ALA A 414 -30.82 -26.73 -8.71
N VAL A 415 -30.35 -27.98 -8.81
CA VAL A 415 -30.40 -28.97 -7.72
C VAL A 415 -29.05 -29.59 -7.39
N ALA A 416 -28.08 -29.46 -8.27
CA ALA A 416 -26.71 -29.88 -8.00
C ALA A 416 -25.70 -29.28 -8.97
N LEU A 417 -24.48 -29.13 -8.51
CA LEU A 417 -23.30 -28.87 -9.32
C LEU A 417 -22.51 -30.15 -9.53
N TRP A 418 -22.26 -30.50 -10.79
CA TRP A 418 -21.36 -31.61 -11.14
C TRP A 418 -19.95 -31.08 -11.36
N THR A 419 -18.98 -31.76 -10.77
CA THR A 419 -17.58 -31.36 -10.81
C THR A 419 -16.68 -32.49 -11.26
N GLN A 420 -15.68 -32.18 -12.07
CA GLN A 420 -14.61 -33.10 -12.47
C GLN A 420 -13.44 -32.94 -11.52
N PRO A 421 -13.02 -34.02 -10.82
CA PRO A 421 -11.79 -33.98 -10.01
C PRO A 421 -10.57 -33.58 -10.86
N GLN A 422 -9.70 -32.79 -10.26
CA GLN A 422 -8.48 -32.26 -10.90
C GLN A 422 -7.23 -32.83 -10.23
N ILE A 423 -6.13 -32.83 -10.96
CA ILE A 423 -4.74 -32.95 -10.49
C ILE A 423 -3.98 -31.69 -10.89
N ILE A 424 -2.86 -31.45 -10.27
CA ILE A 424 -1.99 -30.33 -10.63
C ILE A 424 -1.05 -30.79 -11.75
N GLY A 425 -1.11 -30.09 -12.88
CA GLY A 425 -0.23 -30.25 -14.03
C GLY A 425 0.89 -29.20 -14.07
N GLU A 426 1.37 -28.90 -15.26
CA GLU A 426 2.43 -27.92 -15.50
C GLU A 426 2.00 -26.49 -15.15
N MET A 427 3.00 -25.59 -15.03
CA MET A 427 2.73 -24.17 -14.79
C MET A 427 2.07 -23.51 -16.00
N ASP A 428 1.04 -22.71 -15.76
CA ASP A 428 0.40 -21.89 -16.78
C ASP A 428 1.32 -20.69 -17.17
N LYS A 429 0.94 -19.97 -18.25
CA LYS A 429 1.70 -18.79 -18.73
C LYS A 429 1.83 -17.66 -17.69
N LYS A 430 1.08 -17.73 -16.58
CA LYS A 430 1.13 -16.76 -15.47
C LYS A 430 1.91 -17.30 -14.27
N GLY A 431 2.61 -18.44 -14.43
CA GLY A 431 3.40 -19.06 -13.36
C GLY A 431 2.58 -19.73 -12.27
N ARG A 432 1.30 -20.10 -12.54
CA ARG A 432 0.47 -20.85 -11.59
C ARG A 432 0.26 -22.28 -12.05
N PRO A 433 0.19 -23.27 -11.13
CA PRO A 433 -0.06 -24.67 -11.48
C PRO A 433 -1.38 -24.81 -12.24
N ALA A 434 -1.33 -25.38 -13.45
CA ALA A 434 -2.53 -25.62 -14.25
C ALA A 434 -3.29 -26.83 -13.75
N PRO A 435 -4.63 -26.75 -13.58
CA PRO A 435 -5.43 -27.92 -13.23
C PRO A 435 -5.63 -28.81 -14.45
N GLU A 436 -5.42 -30.11 -14.30
CA GLU A 436 -5.65 -31.13 -15.31
C GLU A 436 -6.72 -32.14 -14.85
N LYS A 437 -7.47 -32.69 -15.79
CA LYS A 437 -8.54 -33.65 -15.51
C LYS A 437 -7.98 -34.94 -14.90
N ALA A 438 -8.37 -35.27 -13.69
CA ALA A 438 -8.02 -36.54 -13.07
C ALA A 438 -8.80 -37.71 -13.73
N LYS A 439 -8.18 -38.88 -13.76
CA LYS A 439 -8.85 -40.12 -14.21
C LYS A 439 -9.80 -40.69 -13.11
N ARG A 440 -10.77 -39.85 -12.72
CA ARG A 440 -11.78 -40.20 -11.70
C ARG A 440 -13.15 -39.74 -12.20
N SER A 441 -14.22 -40.40 -11.74
CA SER A 441 -15.59 -40.03 -12.05
C SER A 441 -15.95 -38.64 -11.51
N GLU A 442 -16.83 -37.99 -12.21
CA GLU A 442 -17.43 -36.71 -11.77
C GLU A 442 -18.11 -36.90 -10.40
N LYS A 443 -18.14 -35.83 -9.64
CA LYS A 443 -18.81 -35.78 -8.33
C LYS A 443 -20.02 -34.85 -8.41
N ARG A 444 -21.09 -35.28 -7.80
CA ARG A 444 -22.32 -34.52 -7.62
C ARG A 444 -22.29 -33.82 -6.26
N ILE A 445 -22.45 -32.50 -6.27
CA ILE A 445 -22.57 -31.65 -5.07
C ILE A 445 -23.99 -31.09 -5.10
N ALA A 446 -24.85 -31.51 -4.17
CA ALA A 446 -26.21 -30.99 -4.07
C ALA A 446 -26.17 -29.50 -3.68
N ALA A 447 -26.94 -28.68 -4.39
CA ALA A 447 -27.02 -27.24 -4.16
C ALA A 447 -28.33 -26.70 -4.70
N ASP A 448 -29.03 -25.92 -3.88
CA ASP A 448 -30.27 -25.21 -4.27
C ASP A 448 -29.95 -23.89 -4.98
N VAL A 449 -28.77 -23.34 -4.73
CA VAL A 449 -28.25 -22.11 -5.36
C VAL A 449 -26.80 -22.33 -5.75
N VAL A 450 -26.43 -21.92 -6.95
CA VAL A 450 -25.04 -21.91 -7.45
C VAL A 450 -24.63 -20.47 -7.74
N VAL A 451 -23.61 -19.96 -7.03
CA VAL A 451 -23.08 -18.62 -7.24
C VAL A 451 -21.78 -18.69 -8.05
N VAL A 452 -21.78 -18.03 -9.21
CA VAL A 452 -20.63 -18.03 -10.13
C VAL A 452 -19.71 -16.85 -9.83
N ALA A 453 -18.45 -17.14 -9.44
CA ALA A 453 -17.44 -16.17 -9.02
C ALA A 453 -16.11 -16.36 -9.78
N ILE A 454 -16.13 -16.29 -11.13
CA ILE A 454 -14.97 -16.61 -11.98
C ILE A 454 -14.28 -15.39 -12.62
N GLY A 455 -14.69 -14.20 -12.26
CA GLY A 455 -14.12 -12.93 -12.70
C GLY A 455 -15.15 -11.96 -13.26
N GLN A 456 -14.68 -10.76 -13.54
CA GLN A 456 -15.50 -9.62 -13.96
C GLN A 456 -15.10 -9.15 -15.38
N GLY A 457 -15.99 -8.44 -16.04
CA GLY A 457 -15.82 -7.81 -17.34
C GLY A 457 -16.14 -6.32 -17.30
N VAL A 458 -15.66 -5.60 -18.31
CA VAL A 458 -15.99 -4.19 -18.54
C VAL A 458 -17.09 -4.11 -19.60
N GLU A 459 -18.11 -3.32 -19.35
CA GLU A 459 -19.15 -3.00 -20.31
C GLU A 459 -18.76 -1.72 -21.05
N THR A 460 -18.61 -1.82 -22.38
CA THR A 460 -18.16 -0.71 -23.23
C THR A 460 -19.27 -0.18 -24.16
N HIS A 461 -20.50 -0.69 -24.03
CA HIS A 461 -21.62 -0.23 -24.82
C HIS A 461 -21.87 1.28 -24.63
N GLY A 462 -22.00 2.02 -25.74
CA GLY A 462 -22.14 3.48 -25.72
C GLY A 462 -20.82 4.27 -25.81
N PHE A 463 -19.66 3.57 -25.91
CA PHE A 463 -18.33 4.18 -26.06
C PHE A 463 -17.62 3.71 -27.34
N GLU A 464 -18.32 3.09 -28.28
CA GLU A 464 -17.82 2.58 -29.56
C GLU A 464 -17.75 3.68 -30.62
#